data_ce4003d0f48203b2c7daddee5f0eee16
#
_entry.id   ce4003d0f48203b2c7daddee5f0eee16
#
_cell.length_a   1.000
_cell.length_b   1.000
_cell.length_c   1.000
_cell.angle_alpha   90.00
_cell.angle_beta   90.00
_cell.angle_gamma   90.00
#
_symmetry.space_group_name_H-M   'P 1'
#
loop_
_entity.id
_entity.type
_entity.pdbx_description
1 polymer ?
#
loop_
_entity_poly.entity_id
_entity_poly.type
_entity_poly.pdbx_seq_one_letter_code
_entity_poly.pdbx_strand_id
1 'polypeptide(L)'
;MKKSLLYLFMFVCSVSLFSSCGDDDDVKYPVDSELAGAYKGKMDVYYVGVSTPIASDMVQKVYISKASDTAIKLELKNFVINVAGTDITIGDIAVDNCALKQDGEAFQFSGSQTLELVVGSCNTSVSGTIGNGTIDMVINVDVAGGGMKVKVNYRGSRLSGNESVEAKITSFTFDSELVTSQPVIDEENKTITFKVSEDATPEELKTLAPTITVSDKATVTPGSGVAQNFAGNVVYTVVAEDGTTNQYTVSIAAKTSVLKFSFEEWENVPGSLWANEYDKPLPTDVLATSAEGAAMLKLMGVTTMPVYKTDDKKEGEYAIKLVTMDTSAKANALVPAITSGSVFTGKFDMDFLEQGKLYCTRFGVLYDKKPVVFKGWYKYTPGEKFIDGTDVNNIVEVKDRIDECAIQAVLYKVDTDDEVLTGFDINTSEKRVAVAALSDKTAKVDYTYFEIPFEFLKDYEEGAKYKLAIVCSS
;
A
#
# COMPACT_ATOMS: atom_id res chain seq x y z
N MET A 1 75.21 33.22 -24.53
CA MET A 1 74.01 32.50 -25.05
C MET A 1 72.66 32.95 -24.46
N LYS A 2 72.59 33.73 -23.36
CA LYS A 2 71.30 34.16 -22.76
C LYS A 2 70.74 35.50 -23.31
N LYS A 3 71.52 36.26 -24.02
CA LYS A 3 71.05 37.55 -24.60
C LYS A 3 70.46 37.39 -26.02
N SER A 4 70.84 36.36 -26.75
CA SER A 4 70.36 36.13 -28.11
C SER A 4 68.94 35.53 -28.13
N LEU A 5 68.55 34.82 -27.08
CA LEU A 5 67.20 34.23 -26.95
C LEU A 5 66.15 35.30 -26.59
N LEU A 6 66.57 36.36 -25.88
CA LEU A 6 65.68 37.45 -25.50
C LEU A 6 65.27 38.34 -26.68
N TYR A 7 66.19 38.53 -27.65
CA TYR A 7 65.88 39.28 -28.85
C TYR A 7 65.05 38.51 -29.88
N LEU A 8 65.12 37.17 -29.87
CA LEU A 8 64.25 36.32 -30.71
C LEU A 8 62.80 36.34 -30.18
N PHE A 9 62.63 36.44 -28.83
CA PHE A 9 61.29 36.53 -28.24
C PHE A 9 60.65 37.89 -28.41
N MET A 10 61.42 38.98 -28.44
CA MET A 10 60.91 40.34 -28.74
C MET A 10 60.58 40.56 -30.22
N PHE A 11 61.19 39.79 -31.16
CA PHE A 11 60.93 39.93 -32.57
C PHE A 11 59.69 39.16 -33.02
N VAL A 12 59.31 38.16 -32.27
CA VAL A 12 58.07 37.37 -32.52
C VAL A 12 56.84 38.14 -31.99
N CYS A 13 56.97 38.97 -30.93
CA CYS A 13 55.88 39.77 -30.40
C CYS A 13 55.63 41.09 -31.18
N SER A 14 56.47 41.50 -32.14
CA SER A 14 56.29 42.77 -32.85
C SER A 14 55.71 42.66 -34.27
N VAL A 15 55.31 41.45 -34.71
CA VAL A 15 54.74 41.25 -36.06
C VAL A 15 53.24 41.09 -36.05
N SER A 16 52.59 41.11 -34.86
CA SER A 16 51.12 40.94 -34.73
C SER A 16 50.34 42.24 -34.50
N LEU A 17 50.88 43.39 -34.84
CA LEU A 17 50.21 44.70 -34.64
C LEU A 17 49.87 45.43 -35.95
N PHE A 18 49.63 44.75 -37.03
CA PHE A 18 48.96 45.33 -38.19
C PHE A 18 48.01 44.31 -38.80
N SER A 19 46.85 44.18 -38.21
CA SER A 19 45.71 43.64 -38.90
C SER A 19 44.51 44.50 -38.56
N SER A 20 44.19 45.36 -39.47
CA SER A 20 42.86 45.76 -39.91
C SER A 20 41.80 46.04 -38.84
N CYS A 21 41.42 47.30 -38.68
CA CYS A 21 40.05 47.68 -38.42
C CYS A 21 39.15 47.05 -39.51
N GLY A 22 38.57 45.91 -39.21
CA GLY A 22 37.35 45.42 -39.76
C GLY A 22 36.36 45.47 -38.61
N ASP A 23 35.17 45.98 -38.81
CA ASP A 23 34.04 45.81 -37.91
C ASP A 23 33.87 44.30 -37.64
N ASP A 24 34.50 43.78 -36.59
CA ASP A 24 34.08 42.53 -35.97
C ASP A 24 32.75 42.87 -35.31
N ASP A 25 31.66 42.71 -36.02
CA ASP A 25 30.34 42.49 -35.39
C ASP A 25 30.55 41.30 -34.46
N ASP A 26 30.68 41.59 -33.13
CA ASP A 26 30.78 40.59 -32.09
C ASP A 26 29.60 39.64 -32.25
N VAL A 27 29.87 38.44 -32.76
CA VAL A 27 28.82 37.42 -33.02
C VAL A 27 28.18 37.09 -31.71
N LYS A 28 26.88 37.46 -31.56
CA LYS A 28 26.07 37.19 -30.40
C LYS A 28 24.92 36.29 -30.76
N TYR A 29 24.93 35.09 -30.17
CA TYR A 29 23.85 34.15 -30.35
C TYR A 29 22.73 34.39 -29.30
N PRO A 30 21.47 34.01 -29.57
CA PRO A 30 20.33 34.27 -28.67
C PRO A 30 20.30 33.27 -27.51
N VAL A 31 21.42 33.11 -26.78
CA VAL A 31 21.57 32.09 -25.74
C VAL A 31 20.54 32.29 -24.65
N ASP A 32 20.42 33.49 -24.09
CA ASP A 32 19.53 33.77 -22.97
C ASP A 32 18.05 33.70 -23.34
N SER A 33 17.67 34.09 -24.55
CA SER A 33 16.28 34.19 -24.99
C SER A 33 15.74 32.86 -25.57
N GLU A 34 16.58 32.13 -26.30
CA GLU A 34 16.12 30.99 -27.09
C GLU A 34 16.68 29.65 -26.64
N LEU A 35 17.94 29.61 -26.16
CA LEU A 35 18.63 28.34 -25.88
C LEU A 35 18.69 28.00 -24.39
N ALA A 36 18.86 28.98 -23.52
CA ALA A 36 18.95 28.73 -22.08
C ALA A 36 17.61 28.23 -21.51
N GLY A 37 17.69 27.33 -20.52
CA GLY A 37 16.55 26.75 -19.85
C GLY A 37 16.76 25.31 -19.45
N ALA A 38 15.74 24.70 -18.89
CA ALA A 38 15.71 23.27 -18.61
C ALA A 38 15.11 22.51 -19.79
N TYR A 39 15.70 21.39 -20.12
CA TYR A 39 15.24 20.47 -21.16
C TYR A 39 14.92 19.12 -20.52
N LYS A 40 13.73 18.60 -20.74
CA LYS A 40 13.34 17.24 -20.37
C LYS A 40 13.43 16.33 -21.55
N GLY A 41 14.10 15.20 -21.40
CA GLY A 41 14.30 14.26 -22.50
C GLY A 41 14.56 12.85 -22.03
N LYS A 42 14.86 12.00 -23.02
CA LYS A 42 15.23 10.60 -22.82
C LYS A 42 16.71 10.42 -23.09
N MET A 43 17.30 9.51 -22.32
CA MET A 43 18.73 9.21 -22.34
C MET A 43 18.93 7.71 -22.49
N ASP A 44 19.82 7.32 -23.41
CA ASP A 44 20.30 5.95 -23.59
C ASP A 44 21.80 5.91 -23.33
N VAL A 45 22.25 4.94 -22.55
CA VAL A 45 23.64 4.79 -22.13
C VAL A 45 24.23 3.51 -22.69
N TYR A 46 25.40 3.59 -23.30
CA TYR A 46 26.09 2.47 -23.96
C TYR A 46 27.53 2.37 -23.47
N TYR A 47 28.10 1.15 -23.45
CA TYR A 47 29.53 0.99 -23.54
C TYR A 47 29.97 1.21 -24.98
N VAL A 48 31.08 1.92 -25.16
CA VAL A 48 31.63 2.14 -26.52
C VAL A 48 31.98 0.80 -27.18
N GLY A 49 31.44 0.62 -28.38
CA GLY A 49 31.58 -0.65 -29.15
C GLY A 49 30.49 -1.68 -28.90
N VAL A 50 29.53 -1.38 -27.99
CA VAL A 50 28.35 -2.25 -27.72
C VAL A 50 27.13 -1.57 -28.31
N SER A 51 26.32 -2.29 -29.08
CA SER A 51 25.11 -1.76 -29.72
C SER A 51 23.88 -1.75 -28.80
N THR A 52 23.86 -2.61 -27.77
CA THR A 52 22.78 -2.70 -26.80
C THR A 52 23.04 -1.70 -25.67
N PRO A 53 22.07 -0.83 -25.31
CA PRO A 53 22.25 0.09 -24.20
C PRO A 53 22.31 -0.68 -22.86
N ILE A 54 23.11 -0.18 -21.93
CA ILE A 54 23.16 -0.66 -20.54
C ILE A 54 22.04 -0.04 -19.70
N ALA A 55 21.51 1.12 -20.13
CA ALA A 55 20.30 1.75 -19.63
C ALA A 55 19.64 2.49 -20.78
N SER A 56 18.32 2.40 -20.91
CA SER A 56 17.56 3.01 -22.01
C SER A 56 16.33 3.75 -21.51
N ASP A 57 15.84 4.69 -22.30
CA ASP A 57 14.64 5.49 -22.07
C ASP A 57 14.62 6.21 -20.71
N MET A 58 15.79 6.46 -20.11
CA MET A 58 15.90 7.16 -18.84
C MET A 58 15.43 8.61 -19.00
N VAL A 59 14.39 9.01 -18.26
CA VAL A 59 13.96 10.40 -18.28
C VAL A 59 14.96 11.23 -17.48
N GLN A 60 15.53 12.25 -18.13
CA GLN A 60 16.55 13.12 -17.54
C GLN A 60 16.28 14.59 -17.86
N LYS A 61 16.58 15.46 -16.89
CA LYS A 61 16.57 16.90 -17.05
C LYS A 61 18.00 17.40 -17.28
N VAL A 62 18.16 18.22 -18.31
CA VAL A 62 19.44 18.89 -18.65
C VAL A 62 19.21 20.38 -18.55
N TYR A 63 20.16 21.09 -17.93
CA TYR A 63 20.12 22.53 -17.79
C TYR A 63 21.12 23.17 -18.74
N ILE A 64 20.65 24.13 -19.52
CA ILE A 64 21.46 24.94 -20.42
C ILE A 64 21.48 26.35 -19.90
N SER A 65 22.66 26.93 -19.75
CA SER A 65 22.86 28.32 -19.38
C SER A 65 23.91 28.99 -20.24
N LYS A 66 23.96 30.30 -20.22
CA LYS A 66 24.95 31.05 -20.96
C LYS A 66 26.33 30.95 -20.32
N ALA A 67 27.34 30.53 -21.11
CA ALA A 67 28.73 30.62 -20.74
C ALA A 67 29.38 31.91 -21.31
N SER A 68 29.05 32.26 -22.58
CA SER A 68 29.44 33.49 -23.24
C SER A 68 28.40 33.82 -24.34
N ASP A 69 28.65 34.91 -25.09
CA ASP A 69 27.79 35.27 -26.24
C ASP A 69 27.83 34.20 -27.39
N THR A 70 28.81 33.33 -27.37
CA THR A 70 29.00 32.25 -28.39
C THR A 70 29.12 30.87 -27.78
N ALA A 71 28.82 30.68 -26.51
CA ALA A 71 28.94 29.39 -25.85
C ALA A 71 27.85 29.19 -24.77
N ILE A 72 27.51 27.91 -24.58
CA ILE A 72 26.61 27.44 -23.54
C ILE A 72 27.36 26.62 -22.49
N LYS A 73 26.83 26.63 -21.27
CA LYS A 73 27.12 25.66 -20.22
C LYS A 73 26.03 24.60 -20.18
N LEU A 74 26.41 23.35 -20.03
CA LEU A 74 25.51 22.21 -19.92
C LEU A 74 25.67 21.54 -18.55
N GLU A 75 24.56 21.27 -17.85
CA GLU A 75 24.58 20.63 -16.55
C GLU A 75 23.52 19.51 -16.43
N LEU A 76 23.92 18.36 -15.89
CA LEU A 76 23.04 17.33 -15.34
C LEU A 76 23.27 17.31 -13.83
N LYS A 77 22.19 17.37 -13.06
CA LYS A 77 22.29 17.40 -11.58
C LYS A 77 21.86 16.07 -11.00
N ASN A 78 22.58 15.63 -9.94
CA ASN A 78 22.28 14.41 -9.19
C ASN A 78 22.07 13.18 -10.10
N PHE A 79 22.90 13.02 -11.13
CA PHE A 79 22.74 11.95 -12.10
C PHE A 79 22.98 10.58 -11.47
N VAL A 80 22.00 9.70 -11.61
CA VAL A 80 22.05 8.31 -11.16
C VAL A 80 21.70 7.41 -12.35
N ILE A 81 22.47 6.37 -12.56
CA ILE A 81 22.20 5.36 -13.58
C ILE A 81 21.83 4.04 -12.88
N ASN A 82 20.74 3.41 -13.32
CA ASN A 82 20.40 2.06 -12.88
C ASN A 82 20.97 1.03 -13.86
N VAL A 83 21.84 0.16 -13.37
CA VAL A 83 22.43 -0.94 -14.14
C VAL A 83 22.07 -2.26 -13.50
N ALA A 84 21.28 -3.07 -14.20
CA ALA A 84 20.84 -4.38 -13.75
C ALA A 84 20.19 -4.37 -12.33
N GLY A 85 19.41 -3.33 -12.02
CA GLY A 85 18.70 -3.18 -10.73
C GLY A 85 19.55 -2.53 -9.63
N THR A 86 20.77 -2.09 -9.91
CA THR A 86 21.64 -1.39 -8.97
C THR A 86 21.79 0.07 -9.38
N ASP A 87 21.47 0.99 -8.48
CA ASP A 87 21.65 2.43 -8.69
C ASP A 87 23.11 2.81 -8.44
N ILE A 88 23.73 3.42 -9.45
CA ILE A 88 25.07 3.97 -9.39
C ILE A 88 24.96 5.50 -9.44
N THR A 89 25.28 6.16 -8.33
CA THR A 89 25.32 7.61 -8.28
C THR A 89 26.57 8.13 -8.99
N ILE A 90 26.37 8.91 -10.03
CA ILE A 90 27.46 9.57 -10.78
C ILE A 90 27.74 10.96 -10.23
N GLY A 91 26.69 11.65 -9.74
CA GLY A 91 26.75 13.02 -9.24
C GLY A 91 26.44 14.07 -10.32
N ASP A 92 26.95 15.28 -10.12
CA ASP A 92 26.73 16.39 -11.05
C ASP A 92 27.73 16.33 -12.20
N ILE A 93 27.22 16.40 -13.43
CA ILE A 93 28.01 16.49 -14.64
C ILE A 93 27.85 17.89 -15.21
N ALA A 94 28.95 18.65 -15.36
CA ALA A 94 28.92 19.99 -15.94
C ALA A 94 30.02 20.12 -17.02
N VAL A 95 29.65 20.66 -18.17
CA VAL A 95 30.60 21.10 -19.20
C VAL A 95 30.41 22.61 -19.37
N ASP A 96 31.35 23.38 -18.83
CA ASP A 96 31.19 24.80 -18.61
C ASP A 96 31.28 25.67 -19.86
N ASN A 97 31.88 25.13 -20.94
CA ASN A 97 32.07 25.86 -22.18
C ASN A 97 31.88 24.98 -23.39
N CYS A 98 30.67 25.00 -23.95
CA CYS A 98 30.36 24.34 -25.23
C CYS A 98 30.20 25.42 -26.30
N ALA A 99 31.18 25.53 -27.20
CA ALA A 99 31.17 26.50 -28.28
C ALA A 99 30.00 26.26 -29.25
N LEU A 100 29.30 27.32 -29.61
CA LEU A 100 28.18 27.31 -30.55
C LEU A 100 28.66 27.65 -31.95
N LYS A 101 28.02 27.01 -32.92
CA LYS A 101 28.16 27.33 -34.37
C LYS A 101 26.77 27.31 -34.99
N GLN A 102 26.37 28.38 -35.60
CA GLN A 102 25.05 28.47 -36.27
C GLN A 102 24.98 27.46 -37.43
N ASP A 103 23.86 26.75 -37.53
CA ASP A 103 23.55 25.77 -38.57
C ASP A 103 22.05 25.93 -38.95
N GLY A 104 21.78 26.80 -39.90
CA GLY A 104 20.42 27.21 -40.26
C GLY A 104 19.70 27.94 -39.12
N GLU A 105 18.54 27.40 -38.70
CA GLU A 105 17.76 27.92 -37.56
C GLU A 105 18.16 27.33 -36.22
N ALA A 106 19.08 26.37 -36.20
CA ALA A 106 19.61 25.73 -35.00
C ALA A 106 21.10 26.05 -34.81
N PHE A 107 21.67 25.57 -33.74
CA PHE A 107 23.08 25.70 -33.41
C PHE A 107 23.69 24.31 -33.14
N GLN A 108 24.80 24.03 -33.80
CA GLN A 108 25.69 22.96 -33.36
C GLN A 108 26.46 23.44 -32.15
N PHE A 109 26.72 22.55 -31.21
CA PHE A 109 27.57 22.84 -30.06
C PHE A 109 28.57 21.71 -29.81
N SER A 110 29.72 22.05 -29.25
CA SER A 110 30.66 21.09 -28.75
C SER A 110 31.53 21.64 -27.64
N GLY A 111 31.86 20.77 -26.69
CA GLY A 111 32.72 21.12 -25.55
C GLY A 111 33.37 19.86 -24.98
N SER A 112 34.44 20.07 -24.21
CA SER A 112 35.11 18.99 -23.46
C SER A 112 35.66 19.49 -22.15
N GLN A 113 35.59 18.62 -21.11
CA GLN A 113 36.10 18.94 -19.80
C GLN A 113 36.51 17.68 -19.07
N THR A 114 37.57 17.73 -18.27
CA THR A 114 37.89 16.67 -17.33
C THR A 114 37.08 16.92 -16.03
N LEU A 115 36.32 15.94 -15.59
CA LEU A 115 35.44 15.96 -14.43
C LEU A 115 35.96 14.99 -13.38
N GLU A 116 35.91 15.40 -12.13
CA GLU A 116 36.11 14.52 -10.98
C GLU A 116 34.77 14.06 -10.49
N LEU A 117 34.38 12.84 -10.89
CA LEU A 117 33.10 12.22 -10.55
C LEU A 117 33.30 11.14 -9.46
N VAL A 118 32.21 10.64 -8.88
CA VAL A 118 32.26 9.55 -7.90
C VAL A 118 32.97 8.30 -8.45
N VAL A 119 32.88 8.07 -9.75
CA VAL A 119 33.56 6.97 -10.47
C VAL A 119 35.02 7.24 -10.81
N GLY A 120 35.56 8.41 -10.44
CA GLY A 120 36.92 8.84 -10.69
C GLY A 120 37.05 9.98 -11.69
N SER A 121 38.27 10.29 -12.09
CA SER A 121 38.56 11.33 -13.10
C SER A 121 38.09 10.87 -14.49
N CYS A 122 37.26 11.71 -15.14
CA CYS A 122 36.59 11.40 -16.39
C CYS A 122 36.85 12.48 -17.43
N ASN A 123 37.43 12.09 -18.61
CA ASN A 123 37.50 12.97 -19.76
C ASN A 123 36.12 12.95 -20.45
N THR A 124 35.39 14.03 -20.35
CA THR A 124 34.04 14.17 -20.89
C THR A 124 34.05 15.08 -22.12
N SER A 125 33.43 14.63 -23.20
CA SER A 125 33.17 15.47 -24.38
C SER A 125 31.69 15.40 -24.73
N VAL A 126 31.13 16.53 -25.12
CA VAL A 126 29.75 16.66 -25.56
C VAL A 126 29.69 17.33 -26.91
N SER A 127 28.79 16.86 -27.77
CA SER A 127 28.47 17.49 -29.05
C SER A 127 27.00 17.25 -29.40
N GLY A 128 26.40 18.20 -30.11
CA GLY A 128 25.00 18.08 -30.47
C GLY A 128 24.45 19.29 -31.22
N THR A 129 23.15 19.34 -31.33
CA THR A 129 22.39 20.44 -31.91
C THR A 129 21.35 20.96 -30.87
N ILE A 130 21.17 22.25 -30.85
CA ILE A 130 20.16 22.93 -29.97
C ILE A 130 19.48 24.04 -30.78
N GLY A 131 18.17 24.15 -30.66
CA GLY A 131 17.37 25.18 -31.33
C GLY A 131 15.92 24.76 -31.45
N ASN A 132 15.04 25.73 -31.75
CA ASN A 132 13.59 25.49 -31.91
C ASN A 132 12.97 24.71 -30.71
N GLY A 133 13.45 25.01 -29.50
CA GLY A 133 12.97 24.35 -28.27
C GLY A 133 13.39 22.89 -28.11
N THR A 134 14.36 22.39 -28.89
CA THR A 134 14.83 20.98 -28.78
C THR A 134 16.35 20.91 -28.63
N ILE A 135 16.82 19.81 -28.07
CA ILE A 135 18.25 19.47 -27.97
C ILE A 135 18.44 17.98 -28.33
N ASP A 136 19.44 17.70 -29.16
CA ASP A 136 19.90 16.32 -29.49
C ASP A 136 21.41 16.30 -29.30
N MET A 137 21.93 15.43 -28.43
CA MET A 137 23.35 15.42 -28.11
C MET A 137 23.90 14.03 -27.81
N VAL A 138 25.20 13.94 -27.98
CA VAL A 138 25.99 12.80 -27.56
C VAL A 138 27.03 13.25 -26.55
N ILE A 139 27.12 12.53 -25.44
CA ILE A 139 28.14 12.72 -24.41
C ILE A 139 29.03 11.48 -24.44
N ASN A 140 30.35 11.65 -24.57
CA ASN A 140 31.29 10.56 -24.42
C ASN A 140 32.10 10.78 -23.13
N VAL A 141 32.23 9.74 -22.34
CA VAL A 141 32.95 9.74 -21.07
C VAL A 141 34.02 8.66 -21.11
N ASP A 142 35.27 9.06 -20.88
CA ASP A 142 36.41 8.16 -20.77
C ASP A 142 36.94 8.20 -19.34
N VAL A 143 36.72 7.10 -18.59
CA VAL A 143 37.08 7.01 -17.15
C VAL A 143 38.58 6.71 -17.06
N ALA A 144 39.36 7.61 -16.48
CA ALA A 144 40.78 7.46 -16.33
C ALA A 144 41.15 6.24 -15.47
N GLY A 145 42.12 5.44 -15.94
CA GLY A 145 42.64 4.28 -15.22
C GLY A 145 41.79 3.00 -15.29
N GLY A 146 40.57 3.05 -15.82
CA GLY A 146 39.65 1.90 -15.84
C GLY A 146 39.39 1.29 -17.21
N GLY A 147 39.81 1.97 -18.29
CA GLY A 147 39.53 1.53 -19.68
C GLY A 147 38.03 1.54 -20.03
N MET A 148 37.18 2.08 -19.16
CA MET A 148 35.75 2.17 -19.38
C MET A 148 35.41 3.41 -20.18
N LYS A 149 34.77 3.20 -21.34
CA LYS A 149 34.29 4.28 -22.22
C LYS A 149 32.79 4.16 -22.38
N VAL A 150 32.08 5.23 -22.04
CA VAL A 150 30.62 5.32 -22.05
C VAL A 150 30.21 6.34 -23.11
N LYS A 151 29.18 6.01 -23.87
CA LYS A 151 28.49 6.90 -24.79
C LYS A 151 27.07 7.09 -24.33
N VAL A 152 26.60 8.34 -24.19
CA VAL A 152 25.25 8.71 -23.84
C VAL A 152 24.62 9.44 -25.02
N ASN A 153 23.47 8.98 -25.48
CA ASN A 153 22.63 9.70 -26.41
C ASN A 153 21.48 10.36 -25.62
N TYR A 154 21.22 11.63 -25.84
CA TYR A 154 20.13 12.37 -25.19
C TYR A 154 19.35 13.16 -26.21
N ARG A 155 18.00 13.12 -26.09
CA ARG A 155 17.07 13.94 -26.86
C ARG A 155 16.04 14.55 -25.93
N GLY A 156 15.86 15.86 -25.97
CA GLY A 156 14.97 16.57 -25.07
C GLY A 156 14.29 17.78 -25.69
N SER A 157 13.22 18.23 -25.01
CA SER A 157 12.50 19.45 -25.34
C SER A 157 12.60 20.45 -24.18
N ARG A 158 12.68 21.74 -24.52
CA ARG A 158 12.73 22.83 -23.55
C ARG A 158 11.43 22.92 -22.78
N LEU A 159 11.53 23.01 -21.47
CA LEU A 159 10.40 23.23 -20.58
C LEU A 159 9.94 24.70 -20.63
N SER A 160 8.64 24.92 -20.50
CA SER A 160 8.04 26.25 -20.48
C SER A 160 8.21 26.96 -19.13
N GLY A 161 8.51 26.18 -18.08
CA GLY A 161 8.59 26.61 -16.70
C GLY A 161 7.25 26.58 -15.95
N ASN A 162 6.16 26.12 -16.61
CA ASN A 162 4.84 25.97 -16.01
C ASN A 162 4.48 24.51 -15.72
N GLU A 163 5.37 23.57 -16.03
CA GLU A 163 5.17 22.15 -15.79
C GLU A 163 5.17 21.84 -14.31
N SER A 164 4.33 20.89 -13.91
CA SER A 164 4.26 20.42 -12.52
C SER A 164 5.57 19.74 -12.10
N VAL A 165 6.06 20.13 -10.92
CA VAL A 165 7.25 19.53 -10.28
C VAL A 165 6.87 18.38 -9.33
N GLU A 166 5.57 18.10 -9.17
CA GLU A 166 5.08 17.11 -8.23
C GLU A 166 5.27 15.68 -8.72
N ALA A 167 6.17 14.96 -8.08
CA ALA A 167 6.47 13.54 -8.32
C ALA A 167 6.06 12.71 -7.10
N LYS A 168 4.75 12.55 -6.83
CA LYS A 168 4.23 11.86 -5.65
C LYS A 168 3.37 10.67 -6.00
N ILE A 169 3.44 9.61 -5.19
CA ILE A 169 2.43 8.56 -5.14
C ILE A 169 1.33 9.05 -4.20
N THR A 170 0.13 9.26 -4.72
CA THR A 170 -1.02 9.77 -3.96
C THR A 170 -1.91 8.66 -3.42
N SER A 171 -1.87 7.48 -4.06
CA SER A 171 -2.54 6.26 -3.59
C SER A 171 -1.76 5.04 -4.02
N PHE A 172 -1.71 4.03 -3.15
CA PHE A 172 -1.10 2.74 -3.40
C PHE A 172 -1.92 1.68 -2.67
N THR A 173 -2.59 0.80 -3.40
CA THR A 173 -3.50 -0.20 -2.83
C THR A 173 -3.32 -1.55 -3.49
N PHE A 174 -3.73 -2.61 -2.80
CA PHE A 174 -3.81 -3.96 -3.34
C PHE A 174 -5.25 -4.47 -3.27
N ASP A 175 -5.69 -5.14 -4.32
CA ASP A 175 -6.89 -5.98 -4.33
C ASP A 175 -6.45 -7.45 -4.21
N SER A 176 -6.11 -7.86 -2.98
CA SER A 176 -5.60 -9.20 -2.69
C SER A 176 -5.86 -9.58 -1.24
N GLU A 177 -6.38 -10.77 -1.02
CA GLU A 177 -6.60 -11.34 0.32
C GLU A 177 -5.30 -11.60 1.09
N LEU A 178 -4.18 -11.70 0.38
CA LEU A 178 -2.86 -11.83 1.01
C LEU A 178 -2.47 -10.57 1.78
N VAL A 179 -3.04 -9.40 1.42
CA VAL A 179 -2.74 -8.12 2.07
C VAL A 179 -3.69 -7.89 3.24
N THR A 180 -3.17 -8.07 4.45
CA THR A 180 -3.94 -7.99 5.69
C THR A 180 -4.08 -6.56 6.22
N SER A 181 -3.22 -5.64 5.77
CA SER A 181 -3.33 -4.20 6.02
C SER A 181 -2.88 -3.44 4.78
N GLN A 182 -3.73 -2.53 4.31
CA GLN A 182 -3.44 -1.73 3.12
C GLN A 182 -2.19 -0.87 3.31
N PRO A 183 -1.50 -0.54 2.20
CA PRO A 183 -0.30 0.27 2.23
C PRO A 183 -0.47 1.63 2.89
N VAL A 184 0.53 2.00 3.69
CA VAL A 184 0.67 3.33 4.30
C VAL A 184 1.84 4.04 3.62
N ILE A 185 1.59 5.22 3.08
CA ILE A 185 2.59 6.06 2.41
C ILE A 185 3.21 7.01 3.44
N ASP A 186 4.52 6.94 3.60
CA ASP A 186 5.33 7.92 4.31
C ASP A 186 5.98 8.83 3.26
N GLU A 187 5.39 10.01 3.09
CA GLU A 187 5.84 10.97 2.09
C GLU A 187 7.18 11.63 2.45
N GLU A 188 7.51 11.74 3.72
CA GLU A 188 8.76 12.34 4.19
C GLU A 188 9.95 11.42 3.87
N ASN A 189 9.82 10.12 4.20
CA ASN A 189 10.88 9.13 3.99
C ASN A 189 10.79 8.43 2.62
N LYS A 190 9.75 8.72 1.80
CA LYS A 190 9.49 8.07 0.52
C LYS A 190 9.43 6.55 0.66
N THR A 191 8.74 6.07 1.70
CA THR A 191 8.51 4.65 1.92
C THR A 191 7.03 4.32 1.91
N ILE A 192 6.71 3.11 1.47
CA ILE A 192 5.35 2.57 1.50
C ILE A 192 5.44 1.20 2.16
N THR A 193 4.69 1.02 3.24
CA THR A 193 4.71 -0.23 4.00
C THR A 193 3.32 -0.82 4.13
N PHE A 194 3.22 -2.14 4.05
CA PHE A 194 1.98 -2.88 4.19
C PHE A 194 2.20 -4.20 4.95
N LYS A 195 1.11 -4.89 5.29
CA LYS A 195 1.19 -6.19 5.97
C LYS A 195 0.54 -7.27 5.11
N VAL A 196 1.08 -8.47 5.20
CA VAL A 196 0.56 -9.65 4.50
C VAL A 196 0.24 -10.76 5.47
N SER A 197 -0.55 -11.77 5.01
CA SER A 197 -0.78 -13.01 5.76
C SER A 197 0.55 -13.69 6.10
N GLU A 198 0.65 -14.29 7.28
CA GLU A 198 1.83 -15.08 7.65
C GLU A 198 1.99 -16.32 6.76
N ASP A 199 0.89 -16.84 6.23
CA ASP A 199 0.87 -17.98 5.32
C ASP A 199 1.29 -17.61 3.89
N ALA A 200 1.44 -16.32 3.58
CA ALA A 200 1.84 -15.86 2.25
C ALA A 200 3.21 -16.45 1.86
N THR A 201 3.19 -17.22 0.79
CA THR A 201 4.39 -17.86 0.24
C THR A 201 5.23 -16.88 -0.59
N PRO A 202 6.54 -17.09 -0.75
CA PRO A 202 7.37 -16.26 -1.62
C PRO A 202 6.88 -16.23 -3.08
N GLU A 203 6.25 -17.30 -3.57
CA GLU A 203 5.71 -17.35 -4.93
C GLU A 203 4.48 -16.45 -5.09
N GLU A 204 3.57 -16.45 -4.11
CA GLU A 204 2.40 -15.56 -4.10
C GLU A 204 2.81 -14.08 -4.01
N LEU A 205 3.84 -13.77 -3.22
CA LEU A 205 4.35 -12.40 -3.10
C LEU A 205 4.96 -11.86 -4.40
N LYS A 206 5.30 -12.72 -5.38
CA LYS A 206 5.74 -12.30 -6.73
C LYS A 206 4.59 -11.87 -7.63
N THR A 207 3.36 -12.17 -7.27
CA THR A 207 2.16 -11.92 -8.11
C THR A 207 1.36 -10.70 -7.68
N LEU A 208 1.74 -10.05 -6.59
CA LEU A 208 1.03 -8.87 -6.10
C LEU A 208 1.17 -7.71 -7.08
N ALA A 209 0.04 -7.20 -7.54
CA ALA A 209 -0.06 -6.10 -8.50
C ALA A 209 -0.78 -4.92 -7.85
N PRO A 210 -0.07 -3.83 -7.51
CA PRO A 210 -0.67 -2.69 -6.85
C PRO A 210 -1.46 -1.81 -7.82
N THR A 211 -2.54 -1.22 -7.35
CA THR A 211 -3.19 -0.08 -8.02
C THR A 211 -2.56 1.21 -7.49
N ILE A 212 -1.98 2.00 -8.39
CA ILE A 212 -1.19 3.19 -8.06
C ILE A 212 -1.80 4.43 -8.71
N THR A 213 -1.97 5.49 -7.92
CA THR A 213 -2.29 6.83 -8.43
C THR A 213 -1.13 7.76 -8.08
N VAL A 214 -0.76 8.63 -9.01
CA VAL A 214 0.32 9.61 -8.85
C VAL A 214 -0.19 11.03 -9.03
N SER A 215 0.66 12.03 -8.75
CA SER A 215 0.38 13.45 -9.01
C SER A 215 -0.04 13.68 -10.47
N ASP A 216 -0.82 14.74 -10.71
CA ASP A 216 -1.30 15.07 -12.06
C ASP A 216 -0.13 15.18 -13.05
N LYS A 217 -0.32 14.56 -14.25
CA LYS A 217 0.67 14.46 -15.33
C LYS A 217 1.99 13.76 -14.97
N ALA A 218 2.14 13.22 -13.76
CA ALA A 218 3.28 12.38 -13.41
C ALA A 218 3.10 10.96 -13.97
N THR A 219 4.21 10.23 -14.07
CA THR A 219 4.25 8.82 -14.45
C THR A 219 4.97 8.01 -13.40
N VAL A 220 4.65 6.73 -13.28
CA VAL A 220 5.29 5.81 -12.31
C VAL A 220 5.83 4.57 -13.01
N THR A 221 6.99 4.12 -12.60
CA THR A 221 7.61 2.87 -13.07
C THR A 221 8.15 2.09 -11.86
N PRO A 222 7.79 0.80 -11.70
CA PRO A 222 6.85 0.00 -12.48
C PRO A 222 5.43 0.60 -12.53
N GLY A 223 4.66 0.31 -13.58
CA GLY A 223 3.31 0.88 -13.78
C GLY A 223 2.28 0.29 -12.82
N SER A 224 1.15 1.01 -12.67
CA SER A 224 -0.04 0.51 -11.94
C SER A 224 -0.54 -0.79 -12.55
N GLY A 225 -0.93 -1.77 -11.73
CA GLY A 225 -1.42 -3.08 -12.15
C GLY A 225 -0.33 -4.05 -12.62
N VAL A 226 0.94 -3.69 -12.57
CA VAL A 226 2.05 -4.58 -12.95
C VAL A 226 2.53 -5.35 -11.73
N ALA A 227 2.45 -6.68 -11.78
CA ALA A 227 2.90 -7.56 -10.71
C ALA A 227 4.40 -7.37 -10.41
N GLN A 228 4.75 -7.34 -9.13
CA GLN A 228 6.11 -7.17 -8.63
C GLN A 228 6.44 -8.22 -7.56
N ASN A 229 7.73 -8.45 -7.34
CA ASN A 229 8.20 -9.38 -6.33
C ASN A 229 8.39 -8.69 -4.98
N PHE A 230 7.35 -8.73 -4.13
CA PHE A 230 7.39 -8.19 -2.79
C PHE A 230 8.00 -9.14 -1.73
N ALA A 231 8.61 -10.26 -2.12
CA ALA A 231 9.47 -11.01 -1.20
C ALA A 231 10.71 -10.20 -0.75
N GLY A 232 11.02 -9.14 -1.48
CA GLY A 232 12.01 -8.11 -1.14
C GLY A 232 11.43 -6.70 -1.30
N ASN A 233 12.29 -5.69 -1.14
CA ASN A 233 11.89 -4.31 -1.38
C ASN A 233 11.70 -4.06 -2.89
N VAL A 234 10.67 -3.30 -3.24
CA VAL A 234 10.41 -2.86 -4.62
C VAL A 234 10.50 -1.35 -4.68
N VAL A 235 11.27 -0.83 -5.65
CA VAL A 235 11.44 0.61 -5.85
C VAL A 235 10.53 1.08 -6.99
N TYR A 236 9.74 2.10 -6.72
CA TYR A 236 8.90 2.79 -7.69
C TYR A 236 9.46 4.19 -7.95
N THR A 237 9.76 4.49 -9.21
CA THR A 237 10.22 5.81 -9.63
C THR A 237 9.05 6.61 -10.19
N VAL A 238 8.76 7.75 -9.60
CA VAL A 238 7.76 8.71 -10.09
C VAL A 238 8.47 9.86 -10.78
N VAL A 239 8.01 10.20 -11.98
CA VAL A 239 8.55 11.29 -12.79
C VAL A 239 7.46 12.32 -13.03
N ALA A 240 7.67 13.55 -12.54
CA ALA A 240 6.78 14.67 -12.75
C ALA A 240 6.74 15.17 -14.21
N GLU A 241 5.79 16.06 -14.51
CA GLU A 241 5.68 16.66 -15.84
C GLU A 241 6.97 17.38 -16.25
N ASP A 242 7.65 18.05 -15.34
CA ASP A 242 8.90 18.75 -15.61
C ASP A 242 10.15 17.83 -15.66
N GLY A 243 9.99 16.55 -15.32
CA GLY A 243 11.08 15.56 -15.24
C GLY A 243 11.73 15.45 -13.86
N THR A 244 11.21 16.12 -12.83
CA THR A 244 11.60 15.86 -11.44
C THR A 244 11.23 14.44 -11.05
N THR A 245 12.13 13.74 -10.37
CA THR A 245 11.96 12.32 -10.01
C THR A 245 11.97 12.12 -8.51
N ASN A 246 11.13 11.22 -8.02
CA ASN A 246 11.19 10.68 -6.66
C ASN A 246 11.14 9.16 -6.71
N GLN A 247 11.83 8.53 -5.79
CA GLN A 247 11.80 7.07 -5.61
C GLN A 247 11.12 6.71 -4.30
N TYR A 248 10.17 5.76 -4.37
CA TYR A 248 9.50 5.19 -3.21
C TYR A 248 9.92 3.74 -3.03
N THR A 249 10.37 3.40 -1.84
CA THR A 249 10.68 2.01 -1.48
C THR A 249 9.45 1.38 -0.84
N VAL A 250 8.94 0.33 -1.48
CA VAL A 250 7.77 -0.43 -0.99
C VAL A 250 8.24 -1.73 -0.35
N SER A 251 7.78 -1.99 0.88
CA SER A 251 8.19 -3.17 1.64
C SER A 251 7.08 -3.73 2.53
N ILE A 252 7.18 -5.01 2.86
CA ILE A 252 6.33 -5.67 3.86
C ILE A 252 6.86 -5.30 5.25
N ALA A 253 6.01 -4.61 6.05
CA ALA A 253 6.35 -4.23 7.42
C ALA A 253 6.25 -5.40 8.39
N ALA A 254 5.26 -6.29 8.20
CA ALA A 254 5.06 -7.48 9.01
C ALA A 254 4.20 -8.52 8.28
N LYS A 255 4.39 -9.78 8.63
CA LYS A 255 3.43 -10.85 8.36
C LYS A 255 2.46 -10.96 9.52
N THR A 256 1.16 -11.10 9.24
CA THR A 256 0.10 -11.19 10.24
C THR A 256 -0.78 -12.40 9.97
N SER A 257 -1.15 -13.09 11.04
CA SER A 257 -2.15 -14.14 11.00
C SER A 257 -3.55 -13.54 10.88
N VAL A 258 -4.42 -14.16 10.09
CA VAL A 258 -5.83 -13.77 9.94
C VAL A 258 -6.72 -14.97 10.22
N LEU A 259 -7.59 -14.82 11.22
CA LEU A 259 -8.72 -15.73 11.42
C LEU A 259 -9.93 -15.13 10.69
N LYS A 260 -10.40 -15.78 9.62
CA LYS A 260 -11.48 -15.30 8.76
C LYS A 260 -12.66 -16.26 8.72
N PHE A 261 -13.87 -15.74 8.82
CA PHE A 261 -15.12 -16.45 8.59
C PHE A 261 -15.91 -15.73 7.50
N SER A 262 -16.05 -16.38 6.34
CA SER A 262 -16.74 -15.82 5.16
C SER A 262 -18.21 -16.21 5.05
N PHE A 263 -18.63 -17.26 5.80
CA PHE A 263 -19.99 -17.82 5.76
C PHE A 263 -20.44 -18.31 4.38
N GLU A 264 -19.48 -18.78 3.56
CA GLU A 264 -19.77 -19.35 2.23
C GLU A 264 -20.20 -20.82 2.33
N GLU A 265 -19.66 -21.57 3.28
CA GLU A 265 -19.85 -22.99 3.42
C GLU A 265 -20.80 -23.32 4.57
N TRP A 266 -21.77 -24.20 4.32
CA TRP A 266 -22.82 -24.55 5.25
C TRP A 266 -23.11 -26.03 5.24
N GLU A 267 -23.42 -26.58 6.41
CA GLU A 267 -23.93 -27.94 6.61
C GLU A 267 -25.41 -27.89 6.99
N ASN A 268 -26.22 -28.71 6.34
CA ASN A 268 -27.63 -28.86 6.72
C ASN A 268 -27.76 -29.93 7.81
N VAL A 269 -28.36 -29.59 8.92
CA VAL A 269 -28.72 -30.50 10.01
C VAL A 269 -30.18 -30.90 9.83
N PRO A 270 -30.47 -32.18 9.45
CA PRO A 270 -31.83 -32.60 9.14
C PRO A 270 -32.71 -32.57 10.39
N GLY A 271 -33.96 -32.18 10.20
CA GLY A 271 -34.96 -32.18 11.24
C GLY A 271 -35.31 -33.61 11.73
N SER A 272 -35.88 -33.70 12.93
CA SER A 272 -36.35 -34.90 13.56
C SER A 272 -37.76 -34.74 14.13
N LEU A 273 -38.31 -35.77 14.81
CA LEU A 273 -39.54 -35.57 15.60
C LEU A 273 -39.41 -34.55 16.71
N TRP A 274 -38.19 -34.35 17.21
CA TRP A 274 -37.89 -33.55 18.41
C TRP A 274 -37.25 -32.21 18.10
N ALA A 275 -36.67 -31.99 16.89
CA ALA A 275 -35.94 -30.79 16.52
C ALA A 275 -36.31 -30.33 15.11
N ASN A 276 -36.29 -28.98 14.88
CA ASN A 276 -36.38 -28.41 13.56
C ASN A 276 -35.09 -28.68 12.76
N GLU A 277 -35.22 -28.70 11.43
CA GLU A 277 -34.10 -28.63 10.50
C GLU A 277 -33.48 -27.25 10.56
N TYR A 278 -32.15 -27.16 10.44
CA TYR A 278 -31.42 -25.86 10.38
C TYR A 278 -30.09 -26.02 9.67
N ASP A 279 -29.55 -24.90 9.23
CA ASP A 279 -28.24 -24.83 8.62
C ASP A 279 -27.19 -24.36 9.64
N LYS A 280 -25.98 -24.94 9.59
CA LYS A 280 -24.80 -24.55 10.37
C LYS A 280 -23.73 -23.97 9.45
N PRO A 281 -23.13 -22.80 9.78
CA PRO A 281 -21.96 -22.33 9.08
C PRO A 281 -20.73 -23.19 9.40
N LEU A 282 -19.86 -23.40 8.41
CA LEU A 282 -18.61 -24.11 8.60
C LEU A 282 -17.46 -23.14 8.98
N PRO A 283 -16.42 -23.61 9.70
CA PRO A 283 -16.24 -24.98 10.22
C PRO A 283 -17.00 -25.21 11.55
N THR A 284 -17.68 -26.34 11.67
CA THR A 284 -18.56 -26.68 12.81
C THR A 284 -17.82 -27.05 14.09
N ASP A 285 -16.53 -27.26 14.04
CA ASP A 285 -15.65 -27.46 15.21
C ASP A 285 -15.18 -26.13 15.83
N VAL A 286 -15.39 -25.03 15.13
CA VAL A 286 -15.02 -23.67 15.55
C VAL A 286 -16.24 -22.79 15.77
N LEU A 287 -17.24 -22.87 14.88
CA LEU A 287 -18.45 -22.04 14.90
C LEU A 287 -19.65 -22.80 15.47
N ALA A 288 -20.35 -22.16 16.38
CA ALA A 288 -21.65 -22.58 16.88
C ALA A 288 -22.68 -21.46 16.76
N THR A 289 -23.96 -21.83 16.81
CA THR A 289 -25.06 -20.88 16.64
C THR A 289 -26.18 -21.13 17.65
N SER A 290 -27.04 -20.12 17.83
CA SER A 290 -28.28 -20.29 18.61
C SER A 290 -29.31 -21.20 17.94
N ALA A 291 -29.15 -21.54 16.66
CA ALA A 291 -30.02 -22.47 15.96
C ALA A 291 -30.06 -23.87 16.63
N GLU A 292 -28.92 -24.29 17.19
CA GLU A 292 -28.79 -25.59 17.87
C GLU A 292 -29.77 -25.74 19.04
N GLY A 293 -29.88 -24.71 19.87
CA GLY A 293 -30.87 -24.68 20.95
C GLY A 293 -32.29 -24.41 20.49
N ALA A 294 -32.44 -23.48 19.52
CA ALA A 294 -33.76 -23.11 18.99
C ALA A 294 -34.46 -24.26 18.24
N ALA A 295 -33.71 -25.18 17.64
CA ALA A 295 -34.27 -26.35 16.96
C ALA A 295 -35.14 -27.20 17.89
N MET A 296 -34.81 -27.29 19.17
CA MET A 296 -35.57 -28.03 20.17
C MET A 296 -36.95 -27.39 20.53
N LEU A 297 -37.17 -26.13 20.16
CA LEU A 297 -38.43 -25.43 20.37
C LEU A 297 -39.59 -25.99 19.51
N LYS A 298 -39.25 -26.91 18.54
CA LYS A 298 -40.23 -27.69 17.80
C LYS A 298 -41.23 -28.41 18.73
N LEU A 299 -40.78 -28.91 19.87
CA LEU A 299 -41.62 -29.58 20.89
C LEU A 299 -42.68 -28.62 21.44
N MET A 300 -42.48 -27.32 21.37
CA MET A 300 -43.41 -26.31 21.83
C MET A 300 -44.19 -25.65 20.66
N GLY A 301 -44.07 -26.22 19.44
CA GLY A 301 -44.73 -25.73 18.24
C GLY A 301 -44.07 -24.51 17.58
N VAL A 302 -42.83 -24.18 17.93
CA VAL A 302 -42.05 -23.12 17.29
C VAL A 302 -41.27 -23.74 16.13
N THR A 303 -41.49 -23.26 14.93
CA THR A 303 -40.85 -23.78 13.69
C THR A 303 -39.92 -22.76 13.01
N THR A 304 -39.90 -21.51 13.49
CA THR A 304 -38.96 -20.48 13.00
C THR A 304 -37.57 -20.70 13.63
N MET A 305 -36.52 -20.28 12.91
CA MET A 305 -35.15 -20.41 13.37
C MET A 305 -34.52 -19.03 13.52
N PRO A 306 -33.52 -18.87 14.39
CA PRO A 306 -32.86 -17.58 14.60
C PRO A 306 -31.67 -17.33 13.70
N VAL A 307 -31.23 -18.32 12.91
CA VAL A 307 -30.04 -18.26 12.05
C VAL A 307 -30.35 -18.82 10.67
N TYR A 308 -29.96 -18.09 9.65
CA TYR A 308 -30.20 -18.46 8.27
C TYR A 308 -28.98 -18.18 7.40
N LYS A 309 -28.76 -18.99 6.37
CA LYS A 309 -27.98 -18.65 5.18
C LYS A 309 -28.78 -17.67 4.33
N THR A 310 -28.18 -16.61 3.82
CA THR A 310 -28.82 -15.60 2.96
C THR A 310 -27.96 -15.24 1.77
N ASP A 311 -28.61 -14.86 0.66
CA ASP A 311 -27.99 -14.29 -0.54
C ASP A 311 -27.87 -12.76 -0.50
N ASP A 312 -28.42 -12.10 0.53
CA ASP A 312 -28.11 -10.70 0.85
C ASP A 312 -26.73 -10.62 1.48
N LYS A 313 -25.74 -10.22 0.70
CA LYS A 313 -24.30 -10.36 0.97
C LYS A 313 -23.52 -9.11 0.56
N LYS A 314 -22.33 -8.95 1.12
CA LYS A 314 -21.36 -7.94 0.70
C LYS A 314 -20.37 -8.49 -0.33
N GLU A 315 -19.90 -9.72 -0.12
CA GLU A 315 -18.90 -10.44 -0.94
C GLU A 315 -19.32 -11.90 -1.06
N GLY A 316 -18.71 -12.65 -1.96
CA GLY A 316 -18.97 -14.07 -2.14
C GLY A 316 -20.36 -14.43 -2.66
N GLU A 317 -20.89 -15.56 -2.24
CA GLU A 317 -22.23 -16.04 -2.62
C GLU A 317 -23.25 -15.90 -1.49
N TYR A 318 -22.82 -16.01 -0.23
CA TYR A 318 -23.68 -16.05 0.94
C TYR A 318 -23.18 -15.15 2.08
N ALA A 319 -24.11 -14.88 3.00
CA ALA A 319 -23.85 -14.30 4.30
C ALA A 319 -24.67 -15.01 5.38
N ILE A 320 -24.35 -14.75 6.64
CA ILE A 320 -25.16 -15.21 7.77
C ILE A 320 -26.18 -14.15 8.13
N LYS A 321 -27.44 -14.56 8.32
CA LYS A 321 -28.53 -13.73 8.82
C LYS A 321 -28.94 -14.19 10.21
N LEU A 322 -28.85 -13.30 11.18
CA LEU A 322 -29.23 -13.50 12.57
C LEU A 322 -30.56 -12.77 12.86
N VAL A 323 -31.53 -13.46 13.46
CA VAL A 323 -32.86 -12.93 13.69
C VAL A 323 -33.28 -13.20 15.14
N THR A 324 -33.60 -12.15 15.87
CA THR A 324 -34.17 -12.27 17.22
C THR A 324 -35.62 -12.84 17.15
N MET A 325 -35.90 -13.86 17.92
CA MET A 325 -37.20 -14.50 17.99
C MET A 325 -37.88 -14.10 19.32
N ASP A 326 -39.14 -13.63 19.25
CA ASP A 326 -40.00 -13.51 20.39
C ASP A 326 -40.52 -14.89 20.83
N THR A 327 -39.94 -15.44 21.88
CA THR A 327 -40.31 -16.70 22.51
C THR A 327 -41.02 -16.52 23.85
N SER A 328 -41.48 -15.31 24.16
CA SER A 328 -42.09 -14.93 25.43
C SER A 328 -43.30 -15.78 25.80
N ALA A 329 -44.16 -16.14 24.83
CA ALA A 329 -45.29 -17.01 25.00
C ALA A 329 -44.93 -18.46 25.42
N LYS A 330 -43.65 -18.84 25.29
CA LYS A 330 -43.11 -20.18 25.62
C LYS A 330 -42.06 -20.12 26.73
N ALA A 331 -41.79 -18.94 27.24
CA ALA A 331 -40.75 -18.71 28.24
C ALA A 331 -40.96 -19.53 29.52
N ASN A 332 -39.88 -20.11 30.00
CA ASN A 332 -39.83 -20.87 31.24
C ASN A 332 -38.37 -20.96 31.74
N ALA A 333 -38.09 -21.79 32.72
CA ALA A 333 -36.73 -21.97 33.24
C ALA A 333 -35.70 -22.37 32.16
N LEU A 334 -36.15 -23.11 31.13
CA LEU A 334 -35.27 -23.62 30.07
C LEU A 334 -35.33 -22.80 28.78
N VAL A 335 -36.44 -22.13 28.52
CA VAL A 335 -36.65 -21.33 27.31
C VAL A 335 -36.61 -19.83 27.65
N PRO A 336 -35.73 -19.06 27.06
CA PRO A 336 -35.69 -17.60 27.28
C PRO A 336 -36.91 -16.93 26.65
N ALA A 337 -37.32 -15.76 27.18
CA ALA A 337 -38.41 -14.96 26.62
C ALA A 337 -38.02 -14.40 25.22
N ILE A 338 -36.76 -14.10 25.03
CA ILE A 338 -36.18 -13.67 23.76
C ILE A 338 -35.05 -14.65 23.39
N THR A 339 -35.11 -15.20 22.17
CA THR A 339 -34.07 -16.04 21.61
C THR A 339 -33.36 -15.26 20.51
N SER A 340 -32.22 -14.68 20.84
CA SER A 340 -31.41 -13.93 19.88
C SER A 340 -30.83 -14.85 18.81
N GLY A 341 -30.81 -14.40 17.56
CA GLY A 341 -29.98 -15.00 16.54
C GLY A 341 -28.52 -14.73 16.86
N SER A 342 -27.71 -15.78 17.01
CA SER A 342 -26.29 -15.59 17.31
C SER A 342 -25.42 -16.62 16.61
N VAL A 343 -24.22 -16.17 16.26
CA VAL A 343 -23.09 -17.01 15.82
C VAL A 343 -21.88 -16.65 16.67
N PHE A 344 -21.12 -17.67 17.06
CA PHE A 344 -19.94 -17.45 17.89
C PHE A 344 -18.88 -18.53 17.69
N THR A 345 -17.65 -18.19 17.99
CA THR A 345 -16.59 -19.21 18.13
C THR A 345 -16.74 -19.94 19.44
N GLY A 346 -16.74 -21.27 19.39
CA GLY A 346 -16.94 -22.14 20.55
C GLY A 346 -17.92 -23.28 20.27
N LYS A 347 -18.74 -23.62 21.27
CA LYS A 347 -19.72 -24.72 21.19
C LYS A 347 -21.04 -24.32 21.83
N PHE A 348 -22.12 -24.83 21.27
CA PHE A 348 -23.42 -24.87 21.95
C PHE A 348 -23.60 -26.26 22.55
N ASP A 349 -23.84 -26.37 23.86
CA ASP A 349 -23.83 -27.65 24.58
C ASP A 349 -25.04 -27.76 25.50
N MET A 350 -25.99 -28.61 25.11
CA MET A 350 -27.23 -28.80 25.85
C MET A 350 -27.06 -29.60 27.16
N ASP A 351 -25.93 -30.28 27.37
CA ASP A 351 -25.66 -31.00 28.63
C ASP A 351 -25.52 -30.03 29.81
N PHE A 352 -25.32 -28.73 29.55
CA PHE A 352 -25.26 -27.69 30.57
C PHE A 352 -26.60 -27.02 30.83
N LEU A 353 -27.70 -27.41 30.20
CA LEU A 353 -29.01 -26.78 30.33
C LEU A 353 -29.57 -26.84 31.78
N GLU A 354 -29.27 -27.89 32.50
CA GLU A 354 -29.69 -28.05 33.92
C GLU A 354 -29.00 -27.00 34.81
N GLN A 355 -27.82 -26.50 34.46
CA GLN A 355 -27.12 -25.44 35.19
C GLN A 355 -27.69 -24.06 34.87
N GLY A 356 -28.42 -23.95 33.75
CA GLY A 356 -29.08 -22.75 33.27
C GLY A 356 -28.77 -22.49 31.78
N LYS A 357 -29.75 -21.92 31.08
CA LYS A 357 -29.72 -21.68 29.65
C LYS A 357 -28.50 -20.89 29.14
N LEU A 358 -27.93 -20.01 29.97
CA LEU A 358 -26.72 -19.25 29.58
C LEU A 358 -25.42 -20.07 29.65
N TYR A 359 -25.43 -21.22 30.34
CA TYR A 359 -24.27 -22.12 30.35
C TYR A 359 -24.15 -22.97 29.09
N CYS A 360 -25.23 -23.09 28.30
CA CYS A 360 -25.19 -23.82 27.03
C CYS A 360 -24.31 -23.16 25.97
N THR A 361 -24.11 -21.84 26.02
CA THR A 361 -23.18 -21.12 25.16
C THR A 361 -21.78 -21.14 25.76
N ARG A 362 -20.87 -21.89 25.13
CA ARG A 362 -19.51 -22.12 25.60
C ARG A 362 -18.57 -21.42 24.62
N PHE A 363 -18.20 -20.17 24.96
CA PHE A 363 -17.49 -19.28 24.06
C PHE A 363 -16.00 -19.53 24.01
N GLY A 364 -15.43 -19.38 22.82
CA GLY A 364 -14.01 -19.29 22.55
C GLY A 364 -13.36 -20.60 22.10
N VAL A 365 -12.46 -20.46 21.18
CA VAL A 365 -11.54 -21.51 20.70
C VAL A 365 -10.11 -21.14 21.11
N LEU A 366 -9.21 -22.14 21.20
CA LEU A 366 -7.81 -21.91 21.48
C LEU A 366 -7.21 -20.92 20.45
N TYR A 367 -6.46 -19.97 20.95
CA TYR A 367 -5.86 -18.91 20.13
C TYR A 367 -4.49 -18.52 20.68
N ASP A 368 -3.45 -18.72 19.88
CA ASP A 368 -2.04 -18.63 20.28
C ASP A 368 -1.36 -17.31 19.87
N LYS A 369 -2.16 -16.35 19.38
CA LYS A 369 -1.65 -15.09 18.84
C LYS A 369 -2.17 -13.88 19.63
N LYS A 370 -1.43 -12.77 19.56
CA LYS A 370 -1.91 -11.48 20.09
C LYS A 370 -2.80 -10.81 19.06
N PRO A 371 -4.13 -10.70 19.29
CA PRO A 371 -5.01 -10.06 18.33
C PRO A 371 -4.74 -8.56 18.27
N VAL A 372 -4.87 -7.97 17.08
CA VAL A 372 -4.62 -6.54 16.85
C VAL A 372 -5.92 -5.81 16.51
N VAL A 373 -6.70 -6.38 15.60
CA VAL A 373 -7.89 -5.73 15.08
C VAL A 373 -8.98 -6.76 14.77
N PHE A 374 -10.23 -6.42 15.06
CA PHE A 374 -11.42 -7.14 14.65
C PHE A 374 -12.16 -6.33 13.59
N LYS A 375 -12.42 -6.90 12.44
CA LYS A 375 -13.01 -6.19 11.30
C LYS A 375 -14.01 -7.04 10.54
N GLY A 376 -14.93 -6.39 9.83
CA GLY A 376 -15.94 -7.08 9.02
C GLY A 376 -16.96 -6.14 8.41
N TRP A 377 -17.99 -6.74 7.85
CA TRP A 377 -19.13 -6.04 7.27
C TRP A 377 -20.41 -6.52 7.91
N TYR A 378 -21.34 -5.60 8.17
CA TYR A 378 -22.64 -5.93 8.74
C TYR A 378 -23.74 -5.01 8.24
N LYS A 379 -24.97 -5.52 8.30
CA LYS A 379 -26.21 -4.78 8.27
C LYS A 379 -26.94 -4.98 9.58
N TYR A 380 -27.75 -4.03 10.00
CA TYR A 380 -28.55 -4.19 11.20
C TYR A 380 -29.87 -3.43 11.09
N THR A 381 -30.96 -4.13 11.38
CA THR A 381 -32.29 -3.56 11.57
C THR A 381 -32.74 -3.88 12.97
N PRO A 382 -32.90 -2.89 13.87
CA PRO A 382 -33.39 -3.13 15.23
C PRO A 382 -34.82 -3.67 15.22
N GLY A 383 -35.15 -4.49 16.22
CA GLY A 383 -36.50 -4.97 16.44
C GLY A 383 -37.45 -3.83 16.76
N GLU A 384 -38.73 -3.98 16.37
CA GLU A 384 -39.78 -2.97 16.65
C GLU A 384 -40.09 -2.82 18.14
N LYS A 385 -39.80 -3.86 18.93
CA LYS A 385 -40.09 -3.92 20.35
C LYS A 385 -38.87 -4.35 21.14
N PHE A 386 -38.65 -3.73 22.27
CA PHE A 386 -37.72 -4.21 23.27
C PHE A 386 -38.46 -4.94 24.37
N ILE A 387 -38.15 -6.23 24.58
CA ILE A 387 -38.77 -7.06 25.63
C ILE A 387 -37.72 -7.37 26.71
N ASP A 388 -37.99 -6.97 27.93
CA ASP A 388 -37.22 -7.43 29.08
C ASP A 388 -37.83 -8.76 29.57
N GLY A 389 -37.08 -9.83 29.30
CA GLY A 389 -37.41 -11.20 29.72
C GLY A 389 -36.45 -11.74 30.78
N THR A 390 -35.76 -10.88 31.50
CA THR A 390 -34.82 -11.27 32.57
C THR A 390 -35.54 -12.11 33.64
N ASP A 391 -36.75 -11.70 34.03
CA ASP A 391 -37.64 -12.51 34.86
C ASP A 391 -38.73 -13.16 34.00
N VAL A 392 -38.68 -14.49 33.83
CA VAL A 392 -39.65 -15.25 33.05
C VAL A 392 -41.07 -15.20 33.58
N ASN A 393 -41.25 -14.81 34.83
CA ASN A 393 -42.56 -14.62 35.47
C ASN A 393 -43.09 -13.19 35.30
N ASN A 394 -42.26 -12.25 34.85
CA ASN A 394 -42.62 -10.84 34.67
C ASN A 394 -41.98 -10.28 33.39
N ILE A 395 -42.39 -10.80 32.24
CA ILE A 395 -41.92 -10.36 30.93
C ILE A 395 -42.64 -9.05 30.59
N VAL A 396 -41.88 -8.00 30.27
CA VAL A 396 -42.44 -6.66 30.00
C VAL A 396 -41.87 -6.08 28.70
N GLU A 397 -42.71 -5.35 27.95
CA GLU A 397 -42.26 -4.52 26.84
C GLU A 397 -41.78 -3.16 27.37
N VAL A 398 -40.53 -2.81 27.06
CA VAL A 398 -39.92 -1.54 27.46
C VAL A 398 -40.04 -0.54 26.29
N LYS A 399 -40.98 0.42 26.41
CA LYS A 399 -41.39 1.29 25.26
C LYS A 399 -40.38 2.30 24.82
N ASP A 400 -39.45 2.72 25.67
CA ASP A 400 -38.49 3.79 25.39
C ASP A 400 -37.08 3.25 25.11
N ARG A 401 -36.99 1.96 24.80
CA ARG A 401 -35.71 1.29 24.48
C ARG A 401 -35.77 0.67 23.09
N ILE A 402 -34.72 0.92 22.34
CA ILE A 402 -34.49 0.33 21.00
C ILE A 402 -33.59 -0.88 21.16
N ASP A 403 -33.85 -1.93 20.41
CA ASP A 403 -33.00 -3.11 20.34
C ASP A 403 -31.63 -2.77 19.77
N GLU A 404 -30.60 -3.51 20.21
CA GLU A 404 -29.20 -3.29 19.81
C GLU A 404 -28.55 -4.62 19.47
N CYS A 405 -27.81 -4.66 18.34
CA CYS A 405 -26.98 -5.82 18.04
C CYS A 405 -25.70 -5.83 18.88
N ALA A 406 -25.12 -7.01 19.03
CA ALA A 406 -23.80 -7.19 19.63
C ALA A 406 -22.84 -7.82 18.63
N ILE A 407 -21.74 -7.15 18.33
CA ILE A 407 -20.62 -7.67 17.52
C ILE A 407 -19.36 -7.42 18.34
N GLN A 408 -18.72 -8.48 18.81
CA GLN A 408 -17.55 -8.36 19.68
C GLN A 408 -16.57 -9.53 19.52
N ALA A 409 -15.32 -9.29 19.87
CA ALA A 409 -14.29 -10.31 20.04
C ALA A 409 -13.65 -10.13 21.42
N VAL A 410 -13.50 -11.22 22.16
CA VAL A 410 -12.96 -11.23 23.53
C VAL A 410 -11.82 -12.26 23.60
N LEU A 411 -10.62 -11.77 23.88
CA LEU A 411 -9.48 -12.62 24.24
C LEU A 411 -9.48 -12.83 25.76
N TYR A 412 -9.42 -14.06 26.21
CA TYR A 412 -9.35 -14.36 27.63
C TYR A 412 -8.34 -15.48 27.94
N LYS A 413 -7.68 -15.38 29.11
CA LYS A 413 -6.67 -16.35 29.56
C LYS A 413 -7.37 -17.56 30.19
N VAL A 414 -6.85 -18.76 29.91
CA VAL A 414 -7.31 -20.03 30.47
C VAL A 414 -6.17 -20.81 31.10
N ASP A 415 -6.48 -21.60 32.12
CA ASP A 415 -5.53 -22.48 32.76
C ASP A 415 -5.50 -23.87 32.08
N THR A 416 -6.66 -24.31 31.58
CA THR A 416 -6.83 -25.58 30.86
C THR A 416 -7.57 -25.38 29.55
N ASP A 417 -7.44 -26.33 28.62
CA ASP A 417 -8.10 -26.27 27.29
C ASP A 417 -9.62 -26.41 27.38
N ASP A 418 -10.14 -27.04 28.45
CA ASP A 418 -11.59 -27.22 28.66
C ASP A 418 -12.28 -26.01 29.29
N GLU A 419 -11.50 -25.10 29.86
CA GLU A 419 -12.02 -23.89 30.46
C GLU A 419 -12.62 -22.96 29.41
N VAL A 420 -13.83 -22.46 29.66
CA VAL A 420 -14.56 -21.57 28.75
C VAL A 420 -15.34 -20.49 29.52
N LEU A 421 -15.52 -19.35 28.90
CA LEU A 421 -16.52 -18.37 29.29
C LEU A 421 -17.87 -18.72 28.67
N THR A 422 -18.94 -18.32 29.34
CA THR A 422 -20.32 -18.66 28.98
C THR A 422 -21.17 -17.40 28.80
N GLY A 423 -22.44 -17.53 28.47
CA GLY A 423 -23.38 -16.40 28.43
C GLY A 423 -23.50 -15.65 29.74
N PHE A 424 -23.07 -16.24 30.84
CA PHE A 424 -23.10 -15.62 32.18
C PHE A 424 -21.95 -14.61 32.35
N ASP A 425 -20.76 -14.91 31.84
CA ASP A 425 -19.54 -14.25 32.27
C ASP A 425 -18.67 -13.70 31.15
N ILE A 426 -19.01 -13.92 29.87
CA ILE A 426 -18.24 -13.42 28.71
C ILE A 426 -17.99 -11.91 28.77
N ASN A 427 -18.92 -11.15 29.31
CA ASN A 427 -18.84 -9.70 29.41
C ASN A 427 -18.24 -9.18 30.71
N THR A 428 -18.11 -10.01 31.74
CA THR A 428 -17.76 -9.59 33.11
C THR A 428 -16.57 -10.30 33.71
N SER A 429 -16.16 -11.43 33.15
CA SER A 429 -15.09 -12.25 33.72
C SER A 429 -13.77 -11.48 33.88
N GLU A 430 -13.14 -11.68 35.04
CA GLU A 430 -11.77 -11.21 35.28
C GLU A 430 -10.70 -11.86 34.40
N LYS A 431 -11.03 -12.98 33.71
CA LYS A 431 -10.10 -13.67 32.81
C LYS A 431 -9.94 -12.98 31.46
N ARG A 432 -10.78 -11.98 31.14
CA ARG A 432 -10.67 -11.20 29.91
C ARG A 432 -9.35 -10.43 29.87
N VAL A 433 -8.67 -10.51 28.76
CA VAL A 433 -7.36 -9.86 28.52
C VAL A 433 -7.47 -8.74 27.50
N ALA A 434 -8.24 -8.96 26.43
CA ALA A 434 -8.48 -7.90 25.44
C ALA A 434 -9.89 -8.02 24.84
N VAL A 435 -10.45 -6.89 24.46
CA VAL A 435 -11.81 -6.79 23.91
C VAL A 435 -11.82 -5.86 22.71
N ALA A 436 -12.51 -6.29 21.64
CA ALA A 436 -12.89 -5.43 20.52
C ALA A 436 -14.42 -5.52 20.37
N ALA A 437 -15.15 -4.45 20.65
CA ALA A 437 -16.60 -4.44 20.64
C ALA A 437 -17.15 -3.27 19.82
N LEU A 438 -18.17 -3.55 18.98
CA LEU A 438 -18.83 -2.54 18.16
C LEU A 438 -19.55 -1.54 19.09
N SER A 439 -19.19 -0.27 18.95
CA SER A 439 -19.77 0.84 19.73
C SER A 439 -21.02 1.43 19.06
N ASP A 440 -21.01 1.54 17.73
CA ASP A 440 -22.16 2.05 16.98
C ASP A 440 -23.15 0.92 16.65
N LYS A 441 -24.20 0.85 17.44
CA LYS A 441 -25.28 -0.15 17.37
C LYS A 441 -26.54 0.39 16.68
N THR A 442 -26.45 1.51 15.99
CA THR A 442 -27.58 2.08 15.23
C THR A 442 -27.89 1.27 13.99
N ALA A 443 -29.11 1.42 13.47
CA ALA A 443 -29.54 0.74 12.24
C ALA A 443 -28.59 1.00 11.07
N LYS A 444 -28.29 -0.04 10.29
CA LYS A 444 -27.47 -0.02 9.08
C LYS A 444 -28.22 -0.68 7.92
N VAL A 445 -28.80 0.14 7.05
CA VAL A 445 -29.60 -0.33 5.91
C VAL A 445 -28.69 -1.01 4.88
N ASP A 446 -27.48 -0.45 4.69
CA ASP A 446 -26.47 -0.99 3.77
C ASP A 446 -25.34 -1.64 4.56
N TYR A 447 -24.61 -2.55 3.87
CA TYR A 447 -23.41 -3.15 4.47
C TYR A 447 -22.41 -2.10 4.88
N THR A 448 -22.16 -2.02 6.17
CA THR A 448 -21.26 -1.08 6.80
C THR A 448 -20.01 -1.81 7.28
N TYR A 449 -18.86 -1.28 6.90
CA TYR A 449 -17.56 -1.78 7.37
C TYR A 449 -17.30 -1.35 8.79
N PHE A 450 -16.75 -2.26 9.59
CA PHE A 450 -16.19 -1.94 10.90
C PHE A 450 -14.75 -2.43 11.01
N GLU A 451 -13.94 -1.67 11.71
CA GLU A 451 -12.57 -2.03 12.06
C GLU A 451 -12.30 -1.53 13.49
N ILE A 452 -12.14 -2.48 14.41
CA ILE A 452 -12.11 -2.21 15.85
C ILE A 452 -10.77 -2.74 16.39
N PRO A 453 -9.85 -1.87 16.83
CA PRO A 453 -8.66 -2.30 17.55
C PRO A 453 -9.02 -3.03 18.84
N PHE A 454 -8.23 -4.07 19.20
CA PHE A 454 -8.39 -4.69 20.52
C PHE A 454 -7.88 -3.77 21.61
N GLU A 455 -8.74 -3.45 22.57
CA GLU A 455 -8.38 -2.80 23.82
C GLU A 455 -7.91 -3.84 24.82
N PHE A 456 -6.64 -3.72 25.25
CA PHE A 456 -6.07 -4.63 26.24
C PHE A 456 -6.41 -4.15 27.65
N LEU A 457 -7.18 -4.97 28.37
CA LEU A 457 -7.56 -4.77 29.77
C LEU A 457 -6.44 -5.21 30.74
N LYS A 458 -5.58 -6.10 30.27
CA LYS A 458 -4.44 -6.69 30.98
C LYS A 458 -3.27 -6.89 30.03
N ASP A 459 -2.07 -7.03 30.56
CA ASP A 459 -0.89 -7.37 29.75
C ASP A 459 -1.05 -8.74 29.09
N TYR A 460 -0.64 -8.81 27.81
CA TYR A 460 -0.55 -10.08 27.09
C TYR A 460 0.75 -10.79 27.48
N GLU A 461 0.63 -12.02 27.96
CA GLU A 461 1.77 -12.85 28.36
C GLU A 461 2.09 -13.88 27.27
N GLU A 462 3.26 -13.79 26.67
CA GLU A 462 3.70 -14.77 25.67
C GLU A 462 3.82 -16.17 26.32
N GLY A 463 3.31 -17.19 25.59
CA GLY A 463 3.33 -18.57 26.08
C GLY A 463 2.21 -18.95 27.05
N ALA A 464 1.39 -18.00 27.50
CA ALA A 464 0.16 -18.31 28.21
C ALA A 464 -0.91 -18.88 27.26
N LYS A 465 -1.84 -19.65 27.79
CA LYS A 465 -2.97 -20.19 27.01
C LYS A 465 -4.09 -19.17 26.96
N TYR A 466 -4.60 -18.96 25.76
CA TYR A 466 -5.73 -18.07 25.51
C TYR A 466 -6.82 -18.73 24.68
N LYS A 467 -8.02 -18.23 24.85
CA LYS A 467 -9.13 -18.46 23.90
C LYS A 467 -9.64 -17.15 23.34
N LEU A 468 -10.06 -17.18 22.08
CA LEU A 468 -10.71 -16.08 21.40
C LEU A 468 -12.19 -16.40 21.19
N ALA A 469 -13.05 -15.60 21.77
CA ALA A 469 -14.49 -15.62 21.55
C ALA A 469 -14.88 -14.48 20.61
N ILE A 470 -15.34 -14.80 19.42
CA ILE A 470 -16.00 -13.88 18.50
C ILE A 470 -17.49 -14.14 18.65
N VAL A 471 -18.28 -13.12 18.90
CA VAL A 471 -19.73 -13.23 19.14
C VAL A 471 -20.45 -12.17 18.33
N CYS A 472 -21.35 -12.61 17.44
CA CYS A 472 -22.29 -11.75 16.74
C CYS A 472 -23.72 -12.18 17.12
N SER A 473 -24.54 -11.21 17.53
CA SER A 473 -25.91 -11.45 17.98
C SER A 473 -26.84 -10.33 17.53
N SER A 474 -28.04 -10.72 17.12
CA SER A 474 -29.17 -9.80 16.85
C SER A 474 -29.85 -9.36 18.11
#